data_2fa8e887ea5e724bdbf09d8ae0479430
#
_entry.id   2fa8e887ea5e724bdbf09d8ae0479430
#
_cell.length_a   1.000
_cell.length_b   1.000
_cell.length_c   1.000
_cell.angle_alpha   90.00
_cell.angle_beta   90.00
_cell.angle_gamma   90.00
#
_symmetry.space_group_name_H-M   'P 1'
#
loop_
_entity.id
_entity.type
_entity.pdbx_description
1 polymer ?
#
loop_
_entity_poly.entity_id
_entity_poly.type
_entity_poly.pdbx_seq_one_letter_code
_entity_poly.pdbx_strand_id
1 'polypeptide(L)'
;MRILQLSDIHYRTHYTNDNAYERLLAKLESPLKHLELCLQDALQHGKYDCLCLTGDICDNGSVDDYQTVESIVKKYFPKILVIAIPGNHDNENYQQVFGAKSHKTYQIQGYTILALNNSEYGNANGKFADEDFSWLDENLKTPEKKIILMHHPVRKDPGIPCLPQNEKFIQHIQNTNTILVMQGHVHWSEDYIINDTHYSVGPSTSFQGENNTENDSVSFYDVAGYKIYDLIDNHVSTKSYTIKKSTKVCSWKFTENKIQEIDVDINTDVESC
;
A
#
# COMPACT_ATOMS: atom_id res chain seq x y z
N MET A 1 9.85 -8.09 16.95
CA MET A 1 8.52 -8.19 16.30
C MET A 1 8.70 -8.32 14.82
N ARG A 2 7.91 -9.18 14.15
CA ARG A 2 7.97 -9.38 12.70
C ARG A 2 6.62 -9.10 12.05
N ILE A 3 6.60 -8.22 11.03
CA ILE A 3 5.38 -7.76 10.36
C ILE A 3 5.43 -8.17 8.89
N LEU A 4 4.30 -8.66 8.37
CA LEU A 4 4.06 -8.84 6.95
C LEU A 4 3.20 -7.68 6.44
N GLN A 5 3.64 -6.96 5.41
CA GLN A 5 2.86 -5.92 4.74
C GLN A 5 2.44 -6.39 3.35
N LEU A 6 1.16 -6.22 3.06
CA LEU A 6 0.58 -6.26 1.73
C LEU A 6 -0.10 -4.91 1.47
N SER A 7 -0.02 -4.39 0.26
CA SER A 7 -0.57 -3.08 -0.12
C SER A 7 -1.10 -3.11 -1.53
N ASP A 8 -2.05 -2.26 -1.84
CA ASP A 8 -2.48 -1.96 -3.20
C ASP A 8 -2.86 -3.25 -3.97
N ILE A 9 -3.78 -4.03 -3.38
CA ILE A 9 -4.29 -5.29 -3.96
C ILE A 9 -5.25 -4.99 -5.11
N HIS A 10 -6.07 -3.94 -5.00
CA HIS A 10 -7.02 -3.47 -6.01
C HIS A 10 -7.97 -4.56 -6.50
N TYR A 11 -8.42 -5.43 -5.61
CA TYR A 11 -9.33 -6.50 -6.00
C TYR A 11 -10.74 -6.00 -6.26
N ARG A 12 -11.36 -6.55 -7.30
CA ARG A 12 -12.76 -6.41 -7.62
C ARG A 12 -13.20 -7.56 -8.51
N THR A 13 -14.41 -8.05 -8.32
CA THR A 13 -14.94 -9.18 -9.10
C THR A 13 -15.18 -8.81 -10.56
N HIS A 14 -15.62 -7.58 -10.85
CA HIS A 14 -15.96 -7.14 -12.20
C HIS A 14 -15.39 -5.75 -12.50
N TYR A 15 -14.70 -5.63 -13.63
CA TYR A 15 -14.20 -4.37 -14.19
C TYR A 15 -15.04 -3.99 -15.41
N THR A 16 -15.36 -2.68 -15.57
CA THR A 16 -16.32 -2.20 -16.57
C THR A 16 -15.70 -1.88 -17.93
N ASN A 17 -14.42 -1.62 -18.00
CA ASN A 17 -13.70 -1.10 -19.18
C ASN A 17 -14.10 0.34 -19.61
N ASP A 18 -14.82 1.08 -18.79
CA ASP A 18 -15.36 2.39 -19.15
C ASP A 18 -14.30 3.47 -19.31
N ASN A 19 -13.18 3.34 -18.62
CA ASN A 19 -12.05 4.28 -18.67
C ASN A 19 -10.71 3.57 -18.75
N ALA A 20 -9.61 4.32 -18.91
CA ALA A 20 -8.27 3.75 -19.05
C ALA A 20 -7.84 2.93 -17.82
N TYR A 21 -8.21 3.37 -16.62
CA TYR A 21 -7.89 2.68 -15.38
C TYR A 21 -8.63 1.34 -15.26
N GLU A 22 -9.93 1.31 -15.52
CA GLU A 22 -10.72 0.08 -15.56
C GLU A 22 -10.17 -0.93 -16.59
N ARG A 23 -9.76 -0.44 -17.76
CA ARG A 23 -9.11 -1.28 -18.79
C ARG A 23 -7.75 -1.81 -18.36
N LEU A 24 -6.96 -1.03 -17.61
CA LEU A 24 -5.71 -1.50 -17.01
C LEU A 24 -5.99 -2.68 -16.08
N LEU A 25 -6.89 -2.48 -15.11
CA LEU A 25 -7.23 -3.52 -14.13
C LEU A 25 -7.77 -4.79 -14.78
N ALA A 26 -8.58 -4.65 -15.82
CA ALA A 26 -9.14 -5.79 -16.57
C ALA A 26 -8.08 -6.61 -17.36
N LYS A 27 -6.92 -6.00 -17.64
CA LYS A 27 -5.79 -6.66 -18.33
C LYS A 27 -4.82 -7.36 -17.38
N LEU A 28 -4.87 -7.05 -16.09
CA LEU A 28 -4.01 -7.69 -15.09
C LEU A 28 -4.38 -9.17 -14.92
N GLU A 29 -3.42 -9.98 -14.54
CA GLU A 29 -3.75 -11.28 -13.95
C GLU A 29 -4.53 -11.03 -12.65
N SER A 30 -5.40 -11.97 -12.26
CA SER A 30 -6.26 -11.78 -11.08
C SER A 30 -5.48 -11.30 -9.84
N PRO A 31 -5.82 -10.14 -9.24
CA PRO A 31 -5.22 -9.67 -8.00
C PRO A 31 -5.29 -10.70 -6.86
N LEU A 32 -6.34 -11.53 -6.81
CA LEU A 32 -6.44 -12.62 -5.83
C LEU A 32 -5.36 -13.68 -6.04
N LYS A 33 -5.02 -13.99 -7.29
CA LYS A 33 -3.91 -14.92 -7.57
C LYS A 33 -2.57 -14.34 -7.12
N HIS A 34 -2.34 -13.06 -7.34
CA HIS A 34 -1.16 -12.37 -6.84
C HIS A 34 -1.11 -12.38 -5.31
N LEU A 35 -2.23 -12.07 -4.64
CA LEU A 35 -2.35 -12.15 -3.20
C LEU A 35 -2.00 -13.56 -2.69
N GLU A 36 -2.56 -14.61 -3.30
CA GLU A 36 -2.26 -15.99 -2.92
C GLU A 36 -0.78 -16.33 -3.11
N LEU A 37 -0.16 -15.94 -4.22
CA LEU A 37 1.27 -16.13 -4.47
C LEU A 37 2.12 -15.44 -3.39
N CYS A 38 1.82 -14.19 -3.06
CA CYS A 38 2.50 -13.44 -2.00
C CYS A 38 2.37 -14.13 -0.63
N LEU A 39 1.16 -14.58 -0.27
CA LEU A 39 0.91 -15.27 1.00
C LEU A 39 1.59 -16.64 1.07
N GLN A 40 1.60 -17.40 -0.03
CA GLN A 40 2.30 -18.69 -0.12
C GLN A 40 3.81 -18.52 0.05
N ASP A 41 4.41 -17.54 -0.62
CA ASP A 41 5.84 -17.25 -0.50
C ASP A 41 6.18 -16.74 0.90
N ALA A 42 5.38 -15.82 1.45
CA ALA A 42 5.56 -15.29 2.79
C ALA A 42 5.59 -16.39 3.87
N LEU A 43 4.80 -17.46 3.73
CA LEU A 43 4.82 -18.61 4.64
C LEU A 43 6.20 -19.30 4.70
N GLN A 44 7.01 -19.24 3.63
CA GLN A 44 8.34 -19.84 3.58
C GLN A 44 9.35 -19.04 4.41
N HIS A 45 9.06 -17.79 4.73
CA HIS A 45 9.96 -16.89 5.45
C HIS A 45 9.76 -16.90 6.98
N GLY A 46 8.84 -17.72 7.49
CA GLY A 46 8.65 -17.93 8.92
C GLY A 46 7.33 -17.42 9.49
N LYS A 47 7.34 -17.09 10.78
CA LYS A 47 6.15 -16.62 11.49
C LYS A 47 6.13 -15.10 11.55
N TYR A 48 4.93 -14.55 11.57
CA TYR A 48 4.68 -13.11 11.71
C TYR A 48 3.82 -12.86 12.94
N ASP A 49 4.02 -11.72 13.59
CA ASP A 49 3.25 -11.30 14.75
C ASP A 49 1.95 -10.59 14.32
N CYS A 50 1.99 -9.88 13.20
CA CYS A 50 0.80 -9.33 12.56
C CYS A 50 0.99 -9.21 11.04
N LEU A 51 -0.14 -9.05 10.33
CA LEU A 51 -0.22 -8.73 8.91
C LEU A 51 -0.88 -7.36 8.78
N CYS A 52 -0.22 -6.45 8.06
CA CYS A 52 -0.70 -5.10 7.79
C CYS A 52 -1.18 -4.99 6.34
N LEU A 53 -2.43 -4.56 6.14
CA LEU A 53 -2.98 -4.16 4.85
C LEU A 53 -2.95 -2.63 4.80
N THR A 54 -2.09 -2.06 3.96
CA THR A 54 -1.83 -0.61 3.95
C THR A 54 -2.59 0.14 2.86
N GLY A 55 -3.86 -0.22 2.68
CA GLY A 55 -4.82 0.47 1.82
C GLY A 55 -4.91 -0.09 0.40
N ASP A 56 -5.90 0.42 -0.34
CA ASP A 56 -6.29 -0.02 -1.67
C ASP A 56 -6.45 -1.55 -1.75
N ILE A 57 -7.20 -2.06 -0.75
CA ILE A 57 -7.48 -3.49 -0.61
C ILE A 57 -8.39 -3.94 -1.75
N CYS A 58 -9.44 -3.15 -2.01
CA CYS A 58 -10.32 -3.33 -3.15
C CYS A 58 -10.37 -2.06 -4.00
N ASP A 59 -10.80 -2.21 -5.24
CA ASP A 59 -11.04 -1.08 -6.13
C ASP A 59 -12.53 -0.82 -6.25
N ASN A 60 -13.06 0.07 -5.43
CA ASN A 60 -14.51 0.31 -5.32
C ASN A 60 -15.31 -0.99 -5.09
N GLY A 61 -14.79 -1.86 -4.22
CA GLY A 61 -15.30 -3.21 -4.04
C GLY A 61 -16.67 -3.30 -3.38
N SER A 62 -17.38 -4.38 -3.66
CA SER A 62 -18.55 -4.81 -2.87
C SER A 62 -18.11 -5.37 -1.50
N VAL A 63 -19.05 -5.57 -0.59
CA VAL A 63 -18.76 -6.25 0.69
C VAL A 63 -18.18 -7.64 0.45
N ASP A 64 -18.70 -8.38 -0.54
CA ASP A 64 -18.21 -9.72 -0.89
C ASP A 64 -16.77 -9.70 -1.40
N ASP A 65 -16.35 -8.63 -2.11
CA ASP A 65 -14.96 -8.46 -2.55
C ASP A 65 -14.02 -8.35 -1.35
N TYR A 66 -14.33 -7.49 -0.37
CA TYR A 66 -13.54 -7.35 0.86
C TYR A 66 -13.52 -8.65 1.68
N GLN A 67 -14.67 -9.34 1.80
CA GLN A 67 -14.75 -10.64 2.48
C GLN A 67 -13.90 -11.71 1.77
N THR A 68 -13.84 -11.67 0.45
CA THR A 68 -13.01 -12.58 -0.34
C THR A 68 -11.54 -12.37 -0.03
N VAL A 69 -11.06 -11.12 -0.02
CA VAL A 69 -9.66 -10.81 0.36
C VAL A 69 -9.38 -11.27 1.78
N GLU A 70 -10.25 -10.93 2.74
CA GLU A 70 -10.11 -11.35 4.14
C GLU A 70 -10.04 -12.88 4.27
N SER A 71 -10.91 -13.60 3.56
CA SER A 71 -10.99 -15.06 3.59
C SER A 71 -9.71 -15.70 3.05
N ILE A 72 -9.12 -15.14 1.99
CA ILE A 72 -7.84 -15.61 1.45
C ILE A 72 -6.72 -15.37 2.48
N VAL A 73 -6.63 -14.19 3.09
CA VAL A 73 -5.64 -13.94 4.15
C VAL A 73 -5.80 -14.94 5.29
N LYS A 74 -7.03 -15.18 5.76
CA LYS A 74 -7.32 -16.14 6.83
C LYS A 74 -7.04 -17.59 6.45
N LYS A 75 -7.17 -17.96 5.19
CA LYS A 75 -6.82 -19.30 4.67
C LYS A 75 -5.34 -19.61 4.89
N TYR A 76 -4.45 -18.66 4.63
CA TYR A 76 -3.00 -18.83 4.79
C TYR A 76 -2.52 -18.52 6.20
N PHE A 77 -3.13 -17.56 6.87
CA PHE A 77 -2.77 -17.08 8.21
C PHE A 77 -3.97 -17.06 9.16
N PRO A 78 -4.53 -18.22 9.56
CA PRO A 78 -5.83 -18.31 10.24
C PRO A 78 -5.87 -17.67 11.62
N LYS A 79 -4.72 -17.45 12.27
CA LYS A 79 -4.62 -16.89 13.62
C LYS A 79 -3.86 -15.57 13.70
N ILE A 80 -3.46 -15.02 12.56
CA ILE A 80 -2.71 -13.78 12.54
C ILE A 80 -3.62 -12.59 12.89
N LEU A 81 -3.08 -11.64 13.62
CA LEU A 81 -3.74 -10.34 13.75
C LEU A 81 -3.61 -9.59 12.44
N VAL A 82 -4.74 -9.28 11.80
CA VAL A 82 -4.79 -8.41 10.62
C VAL A 82 -5.08 -6.99 11.06
N ILE A 83 -4.20 -6.06 10.67
CA ILE A 83 -4.37 -4.62 10.88
C ILE A 83 -4.54 -4.00 9.51
N ALA A 84 -5.73 -3.49 9.22
CA ALA A 84 -6.04 -2.89 7.94
C ALA A 84 -6.34 -1.39 8.08
N ILE A 85 -5.90 -0.61 7.12
CA ILE A 85 -6.30 0.77 6.89
C ILE A 85 -6.87 0.88 5.48
N PRO A 86 -7.81 1.80 5.21
CA PRO A 86 -8.29 2.03 3.86
C PRO A 86 -7.31 2.85 3.03
N GLY A 87 -7.33 2.65 1.71
CA GLY A 87 -6.76 3.53 0.72
C GLY A 87 -7.82 4.39 0.02
N ASN A 88 -7.42 5.13 -1.01
CA ASN A 88 -8.35 6.01 -1.73
C ASN A 88 -9.24 5.27 -2.75
N HIS A 89 -8.97 4.02 -3.04
CA HIS A 89 -9.84 3.13 -3.82
C HIS A 89 -10.84 2.35 -2.96
N ASP A 90 -10.68 2.37 -1.62
CA ASP A 90 -11.56 1.67 -0.68
C ASP A 90 -12.79 2.52 -0.32
N ASN A 91 -13.96 2.10 -0.80
CA ASN A 91 -15.24 2.75 -0.53
C ASN A 91 -15.77 2.45 0.89
N GLU A 92 -17.04 2.82 1.19
CA GLU A 92 -17.66 2.59 2.51
C GLU A 92 -17.85 1.11 2.87
N ASN A 93 -17.90 0.20 1.90
CA ASN A 93 -18.04 -1.24 2.14
C ASN A 93 -16.88 -1.85 2.92
N TYR A 94 -15.69 -1.23 2.85
CA TYR A 94 -14.54 -1.57 3.68
C TYR A 94 -14.90 -1.73 5.15
N GLN A 95 -15.74 -0.83 5.69
CA GLN A 95 -16.09 -0.78 7.10
C GLN A 95 -16.82 -2.03 7.59
N GLN A 96 -17.55 -2.70 6.72
CA GLN A 96 -18.34 -3.88 7.07
C GLN A 96 -17.47 -5.11 7.32
N VAL A 97 -16.22 -5.11 6.82
CA VAL A 97 -15.30 -6.25 6.94
C VAL A 97 -14.14 -5.92 7.87
N PHE A 98 -13.47 -4.78 7.67
CA PHE A 98 -12.29 -4.39 8.44
C PHE A 98 -12.59 -3.40 9.59
N GLY A 99 -13.85 -3.00 9.72
CA GLY A 99 -14.34 -2.08 10.74
C GLY A 99 -14.19 -0.60 10.33
N ALA A 100 -14.59 0.29 11.22
CA ALA A 100 -14.66 1.72 10.92
C ALA A 100 -13.37 2.28 10.32
N LYS A 101 -13.52 3.22 9.39
CA LYS A 101 -12.41 3.98 8.76
C LYS A 101 -11.74 4.99 9.71
N SER A 102 -11.98 4.89 11.01
CA SER A 102 -11.35 5.74 12.03
C SER A 102 -9.97 5.21 12.41
N HIS A 103 -9.16 6.09 13.00
CA HIS A 103 -7.87 5.70 13.57
C HIS A 103 -8.02 4.65 14.66
N LYS A 104 -7.04 3.74 14.75
CA LYS A 104 -7.03 2.66 15.75
C LYS A 104 -5.63 2.49 16.33
N THR A 105 -5.58 2.02 17.57
CA THR A 105 -4.35 1.68 18.29
C THR A 105 -4.31 0.19 18.58
N TYR A 106 -3.15 -0.44 18.36
CA TYR A 106 -2.90 -1.84 18.70
C TYR A 106 -1.64 -1.94 19.55
N GLN A 107 -1.65 -2.83 20.54
CA GLN A 107 -0.51 -3.13 21.38
C GLN A 107 0.02 -4.53 21.07
N ILE A 108 1.27 -4.64 20.60
CA ILE A 108 1.88 -5.91 20.21
C ILE A 108 3.33 -5.93 20.66
N GLN A 109 3.70 -6.89 21.53
CA GLN A 109 5.09 -7.12 21.95
C GLN A 109 5.86 -5.86 22.41
N GLY A 110 5.19 -4.95 23.12
CA GLY A 110 5.79 -3.71 23.63
C GLY A 110 5.86 -2.57 22.60
N TYR A 111 5.30 -2.76 21.41
CA TYR A 111 5.10 -1.71 20.39
C TYR A 111 3.65 -1.25 20.36
N THR A 112 3.46 0.03 20.11
CA THR A 112 2.15 0.60 19.78
C THR A 112 2.07 0.83 18.27
N ILE A 113 1.10 0.17 17.61
CA ILE A 113 0.82 0.40 16.19
C ILE A 113 -0.34 1.38 16.10
N LEU A 114 -0.12 2.51 15.44
CA LEU A 114 -1.12 3.53 15.15
C LEU A 114 -1.56 3.37 13.70
N ALA A 115 -2.74 2.80 13.49
CA ALA A 115 -3.37 2.66 12.19
C ALA A 115 -4.12 3.96 11.86
N LEU A 116 -3.55 4.79 10.98
CA LEU A 116 -4.09 6.09 10.60
C LEU A 116 -4.81 6.01 9.26
N ASN A 117 -6.04 6.49 9.21
CA ASN A 117 -6.70 6.73 7.94
C ASN A 117 -6.34 8.14 7.44
N ASN A 118 -5.54 8.23 6.38
CA ASN A 118 -5.24 9.47 5.68
C ASN A 118 -5.79 9.48 4.25
N SER A 119 -6.81 8.64 3.98
CA SER A 119 -7.39 8.47 2.64
C SER A 119 -8.84 8.91 2.63
N GLU A 120 -9.24 9.50 1.51
CA GLU A 120 -10.62 9.81 1.17
C GLU A 120 -10.94 9.13 -0.16
N TYR A 121 -12.05 8.37 -0.21
CA TYR A 121 -12.45 7.64 -1.41
C TYR A 121 -12.51 8.55 -2.64
N GLY A 122 -11.82 8.14 -3.72
CA GLY A 122 -11.75 8.88 -4.98
C GLY A 122 -10.82 10.09 -4.99
N ASN A 123 -10.11 10.37 -3.89
CA ASN A 123 -9.13 11.45 -3.84
C ASN A 123 -7.69 10.89 -3.97
N ALA A 124 -6.98 11.28 -5.02
CA ALA A 124 -5.61 10.82 -5.25
C ALA A 124 -4.61 11.30 -4.19
N ASN A 125 -4.90 12.38 -3.48
CA ASN A 125 -4.03 12.89 -2.41
C ASN A 125 -4.56 12.50 -1.04
N GLY A 126 -3.64 12.20 -0.13
CA GLY A 126 -3.94 11.99 1.27
C GLY A 126 -4.33 13.29 1.98
N LYS A 127 -4.98 13.14 3.14
CA LYS A 127 -5.40 14.27 3.96
C LYS A 127 -5.51 13.87 5.43
N PHE A 128 -5.12 14.80 6.31
CA PHE A 128 -5.47 14.78 7.72
C PHE A 128 -6.25 16.05 8.08
N ALA A 129 -7.29 15.91 8.87
CA ALA A 129 -7.94 17.03 9.55
C ALA A 129 -7.17 17.41 10.84
N ASP A 130 -7.51 18.52 11.47
CA ASP A 130 -6.84 18.94 12.71
C ASP A 130 -7.17 17.99 13.87
N GLU A 131 -8.32 17.37 13.86
CA GLU A 131 -8.73 16.33 14.83
C GLU A 131 -7.86 15.08 14.72
N ASP A 132 -7.41 14.72 13.50
CA ASP A 132 -6.52 13.58 13.27
C ASP A 132 -5.14 13.83 13.87
N PHE A 133 -4.61 15.05 13.73
CA PHE A 133 -3.37 15.45 14.40
C PHE A 133 -3.51 15.47 15.91
N SER A 134 -4.66 15.93 16.44
CA SER A 134 -4.92 15.90 17.88
C SER A 134 -4.95 14.47 18.42
N TRP A 135 -5.57 13.55 17.69
CA TRP A 135 -5.58 12.13 18.02
C TRP A 135 -4.17 11.52 17.97
N LEU A 136 -3.39 11.88 16.95
CA LEU A 136 -2.01 11.43 16.79
C LEU A 136 -1.16 11.88 17.98
N ASP A 137 -1.18 13.17 18.31
CA ASP A 137 -0.44 13.74 19.44
C ASP A 137 -0.75 13.06 20.76
N GLU A 138 -2.03 12.76 21.02
CA GLU A 138 -2.45 12.09 22.25
C GLU A 138 -1.85 10.67 22.34
N ASN A 139 -1.83 9.94 21.23
CA ASN A 139 -1.31 8.57 21.19
C ASN A 139 0.23 8.50 21.12
N LEU A 140 0.91 9.60 20.76
CA LEU A 140 2.37 9.69 20.78
C LEU A 140 2.95 9.90 22.17
N LYS A 141 2.16 10.33 23.16
CA LYS A 141 2.62 10.63 24.54
C LYS A 141 3.06 9.41 25.34
N THR A 142 2.65 8.22 24.95
CA THR A 142 2.97 7.00 25.70
C THR A 142 4.43 6.55 25.45
N PRO A 143 5.10 5.87 26.40
CA PRO A 143 6.54 5.60 26.33
C PRO A 143 6.93 4.49 25.33
N GLU A 144 5.97 3.66 24.90
CA GLU A 144 6.24 2.57 23.97
C GLU A 144 6.70 3.10 22.61
N LYS A 145 7.45 2.28 21.87
CA LYS A 145 7.81 2.58 20.49
C LYS A 145 6.59 2.53 19.58
N LYS A 146 6.52 3.49 18.67
CA LYS A 146 5.41 3.63 17.73
C LYS A 146 5.78 3.14 16.34
N ILE A 147 4.81 2.44 15.75
CA ILE A 147 4.76 2.13 14.34
C ILE A 147 3.50 2.77 13.80
N ILE A 148 3.62 3.56 12.75
CA ILE A 148 2.47 4.22 12.13
C ILE A 148 2.17 3.53 10.80
N LEU A 149 0.90 3.18 10.57
CA LEU A 149 0.39 2.75 9.28
C LEU A 149 -0.42 3.90 8.69
N MET A 150 -0.14 4.24 7.43
CA MET A 150 -0.90 5.19 6.63
C MET A 150 -0.80 4.80 5.15
N HIS A 151 -1.79 5.15 4.33
CA HIS A 151 -1.78 4.77 2.92
C HIS A 151 -0.94 5.73 2.07
N HIS A 152 -1.34 7.01 2.01
CA HIS A 152 -0.61 8.02 1.22
C HIS A 152 0.73 8.37 1.85
N PRO A 153 1.83 8.32 1.09
CA PRO A 153 3.17 8.48 1.63
C PRO A 153 3.52 9.93 1.94
N VAL A 154 4.48 10.09 2.85
CA VAL A 154 5.15 11.34 3.15
C VAL A 154 6.26 11.56 2.12
N ARG A 155 5.97 12.30 1.05
CA ARG A 155 6.90 12.54 -0.07
C ARG A 155 6.94 14.00 -0.47
N LYS A 156 8.01 14.38 -1.15
CA LYS A 156 8.18 15.73 -1.73
C LYS A 156 8.31 15.74 -3.26
N ASP A 157 8.16 14.57 -3.89
CA ASP A 157 8.37 14.45 -5.34
C ASP A 157 7.21 15.12 -6.11
N PRO A 158 7.51 16.06 -7.00
CA PRO A 158 6.47 16.68 -7.81
C PRO A 158 5.75 15.67 -8.71
N GLY A 159 4.42 15.82 -8.81
CA GLY A 159 3.61 15.01 -9.73
C GLY A 159 3.23 13.61 -9.23
N ILE A 160 3.69 13.21 -8.04
CA ILE A 160 3.26 11.96 -7.41
C ILE A 160 2.25 12.30 -6.31
N PRO A 161 1.01 11.78 -6.38
CA PRO A 161 0.04 11.97 -5.31
C PRO A 161 0.58 11.44 -3.97
N CYS A 162 0.44 12.24 -2.92
CA CYS A 162 1.00 11.93 -1.60
C CYS A 162 0.19 12.64 -0.50
N LEU A 163 0.74 12.72 0.71
CA LEU A 163 0.20 13.53 1.79
C LEU A 163 0.67 15.00 1.63
N PRO A 164 -0.19 15.96 1.26
CA PRO A 164 0.20 17.37 1.12
C PRO A 164 0.72 17.99 2.43
N GLN A 165 0.21 17.50 3.59
CA GLN A 165 0.63 17.95 4.92
C GLN A 165 1.88 17.23 5.44
N ASN A 166 2.78 16.76 4.57
CA ASN A 166 3.95 15.97 4.92
C ASN A 166 4.84 16.65 5.98
N GLU A 167 5.12 17.96 5.84
CA GLU A 167 5.93 18.70 6.80
C GLU A 167 5.26 18.79 8.18
N LYS A 168 3.95 19.07 8.21
CA LYS A 168 3.17 19.09 9.45
C LYS A 168 3.20 17.72 10.12
N PHE A 169 2.98 16.63 9.39
CA PHE A 169 3.04 15.28 9.90
C PHE A 169 4.43 14.96 10.50
N ILE A 170 5.51 15.26 9.76
CA ILE A 170 6.89 15.06 10.25
C ILE A 170 7.13 15.83 11.56
N GLN A 171 6.64 17.08 11.68
CA GLN A 171 6.77 17.89 12.89
C GLN A 171 6.07 17.26 14.10
N HIS A 172 4.90 16.63 13.91
CA HIS A 172 4.19 15.97 15.01
C HIS A 172 4.91 14.72 15.52
N ILE A 173 5.54 13.94 14.64
CA ILE A 173 6.20 12.68 15.04
C ILE A 173 7.69 12.82 15.39
N GLN A 174 8.34 13.91 14.97
CA GLN A 174 9.74 14.14 15.33
C GLN A 174 9.90 14.24 16.86
N ASN A 175 11.02 13.74 17.39
CA ASN A 175 11.31 13.70 18.84
C ASN A 175 10.32 12.83 19.65
N THR A 176 9.56 11.97 19.00
CA THR A 176 8.74 10.95 19.65
C THR A 176 9.42 9.58 19.57
N ASN A 177 8.82 8.56 20.19
CA ASN A 177 9.30 7.18 20.06
C ASN A 177 8.83 6.49 18.76
N THR A 178 8.55 7.25 17.68
CA THR A 178 8.16 6.69 16.39
C THR A 178 9.41 6.17 15.67
N ILE A 179 9.42 4.87 15.38
CA ILE A 179 10.57 4.21 14.74
C ILE A 179 10.30 3.81 13.29
N LEU A 180 9.02 3.65 12.92
CA LEU A 180 8.62 3.18 11.59
C LEU A 180 7.30 3.82 11.15
N VAL A 181 7.26 4.28 9.90
CA VAL A 181 6.04 4.69 9.19
C VAL A 181 5.88 3.79 7.97
N MET A 182 4.85 2.93 7.97
CA MET A 182 4.54 2.00 6.88
C MET A 182 3.49 2.63 5.95
N GLN A 183 3.75 2.60 4.65
CA GLN A 183 2.99 3.33 3.63
C GLN A 183 2.71 2.44 2.41
N GLY A 184 1.77 2.85 1.55
CA GLY A 184 1.41 2.20 0.28
C GLY A 184 1.29 3.21 -0.87
N HIS A 185 0.24 3.06 -1.71
CA HIS A 185 -0.24 4.01 -2.70
C HIS A 185 0.59 4.15 -4.00
N VAL A 186 1.90 4.19 -3.92
CA VAL A 186 2.75 4.45 -5.09
C VAL A 186 3.18 3.18 -5.83
N HIS A 187 2.80 2.01 -5.34
CA HIS A 187 2.98 0.69 -5.96
C HIS A 187 4.41 0.18 -6.09
N TRP A 188 5.44 0.94 -5.67
CA TRP A 188 6.82 0.45 -5.63
C TRP A 188 7.37 0.48 -4.21
N SER A 189 8.41 -0.33 -3.98
CA SER A 189 9.06 -0.37 -2.68
C SER A 189 10.11 0.72 -2.55
N GLU A 190 10.06 1.44 -1.45
CA GLU A 190 11.04 2.47 -1.11
C GLU A 190 11.27 2.52 0.40
N ASP A 191 12.50 2.84 0.80
CA ASP A 191 12.87 3.06 2.20
C ASP A 191 13.71 4.33 2.31
N TYR A 192 13.40 5.18 3.29
CA TYR A 192 14.16 6.40 3.58
C TYR A 192 14.05 6.77 5.06
N ILE A 193 14.94 7.63 5.53
CA ILE A 193 15.00 8.07 6.94
C ILE A 193 14.81 9.58 7.00
N ILE A 194 13.91 10.03 7.88
CA ILE A 194 13.74 11.45 8.22
C ILE A 194 13.75 11.55 9.74
N ASN A 195 14.67 12.34 10.29
CA ASN A 195 14.77 12.58 11.74
C ASN A 195 14.77 11.30 12.60
N ASP A 196 15.62 10.33 12.22
CA ASP A 196 15.77 9.01 12.86
C ASP A 196 14.53 8.08 12.75
N THR A 197 13.46 8.50 12.11
CA THR A 197 12.30 7.64 11.80
C THR A 197 12.47 6.98 10.44
N HIS A 198 12.26 5.67 10.38
CA HIS A 198 12.26 4.91 9.15
C HIS A 198 10.90 5.03 8.46
N TYR A 199 10.88 5.53 7.24
CA TYR A 199 9.70 5.56 6.36
C TYR A 199 9.85 4.48 5.31
N SER A 200 8.82 3.69 5.13
CA SER A 200 8.86 2.53 4.25
C SER A 200 7.57 2.40 3.45
N VAL A 201 7.70 2.41 2.14
CA VAL A 201 6.60 2.15 1.22
C VAL A 201 6.64 0.68 0.82
N GLY A 202 5.50 0.00 0.92
CA GLY A 202 5.34 -1.37 0.46
C GLY A 202 5.12 -1.44 -1.06
N PRO A 203 5.60 -2.50 -1.73
CA PRO A 203 5.27 -2.75 -3.12
C PRO A 203 3.80 -3.13 -3.27
N SER A 204 3.23 -2.86 -4.46
CA SER A 204 1.89 -3.32 -4.78
C SER A 204 1.82 -4.84 -4.91
N THR A 205 0.66 -5.38 -4.53
CA THR A 205 0.31 -6.80 -4.72
C THR A 205 -0.35 -7.06 -6.07
N SER A 206 -0.59 -6.03 -6.91
CA SER A 206 -1.31 -6.19 -8.18
C SER A 206 -0.59 -5.63 -9.40
N PHE A 207 -0.16 -4.37 -9.40
CA PHE A 207 0.52 -3.76 -10.54
C PHE A 207 1.48 -2.64 -10.11
N GLN A 208 2.40 -2.29 -11.00
CA GLN A 208 3.36 -1.20 -10.81
C GLN A 208 3.38 -0.30 -12.05
N GLY A 209 3.43 1.01 -11.85
CA GLY A 209 3.68 1.98 -12.90
C GLY A 209 5.15 2.41 -12.94
N GLU A 210 5.72 2.55 -14.13
CA GLU A 210 7.05 3.09 -14.35
C GLU A 210 6.98 4.32 -15.25
N ASN A 211 7.48 5.45 -14.77
CA ASN A 211 7.53 6.69 -15.53
C ASN A 211 8.62 6.64 -16.60
N ASN A 212 8.26 6.94 -17.84
CA ASN A 212 9.19 7.22 -18.90
C ASN A 212 9.21 8.72 -19.18
N THR A 213 10.25 9.40 -18.69
CA THR A 213 10.40 10.85 -18.79
C THR A 213 10.76 11.33 -20.20
N GLU A 214 11.24 10.45 -21.09
CA GLU A 214 11.63 10.83 -22.46
C GLU A 214 10.41 11.13 -23.35
N ASN A 215 9.26 10.50 -23.05
CA ASN A 215 8.05 10.62 -23.87
C ASN A 215 6.77 10.95 -23.08
N ASP A 216 6.91 11.39 -21.82
CA ASP A 216 5.80 11.73 -20.91
C ASP A 216 4.76 10.59 -20.80
N SER A 217 5.24 9.37 -20.66
CA SER A 217 4.37 8.21 -20.54
C SER A 217 4.62 7.41 -19.25
N VAL A 218 3.63 6.61 -18.86
CA VAL A 218 3.74 5.62 -17.78
C VAL A 218 3.48 4.25 -18.37
N SER A 219 4.39 3.33 -18.14
CA SER A 219 4.21 1.92 -18.48
C SER A 219 3.73 1.14 -17.27
N PHE A 220 2.70 0.33 -17.43
CA PHE A 220 2.15 -0.49 -16.34
C PHE A 220 2.53 -1.95 -16.53
N TYR A 221 2.89 -2.55 -15.42
CA TYR A 221 3.35 -3.92 -15.32
C TYR A 221 2.52 -4.70 -14.31
N ASP A 222 2.25 -5.94 -14.65
CA ASP A 222 1.58 -6.89 -13.77
C ASP A 222 2.61 -7.47 -12.78
N VAL A 223 2.47 -7.19 -11.49
CA VAL A 223 3.42 -7.58 -10.44
C VAL A 223 2.70 -8.17 -9.24
N ALA A 224 3.41 -9.01 -8.48
CA ALA A 224 2.98 -9.48 -7.17
C ALA A 224 4.11 -9.24 -6.16
N GLY A 225 3.89 -8.34 -5.22
CA GLY A 225 4.90 -7.94 -4.24
C GLY A 225 4.36 -7.84 -2.83
N TYR A 226 5.27 -7.97 -1.86
CA TYR A 226 5.00 -7.76 -0.43
C TYR A 226 6.29 -7.38 0.30
N LYS A 227 6.17 -6.95 1.56
CA LYS A 227 7.33 -6.53 2.35
C LYS A 227 7.31 -7.14 3.74
N ILE A 228 8.48 -7.51 4.24
CA ILE A 228 8.69 -8.01 5.60
C ILE A 228 9.48 -6.98 6.40
N TYR A 229 9.08 -6.78 7.64
CA TYR A 229 9.77 -5.95 8.61
C TYR A 229 10.18 -6.81 9.80
N ASP A 230 11.46 -6.72 10.17
CA ASP A 230 11.99 -7.28 11.40
C ASP A 230 12.41 -6.13 12.33
N LEU A 231 11.77 -6.06 13.49
CA LEU A 231 12.03 -5.06 14.53
C LEU A 231 12.70 -5.72 15.72
N ILE A 232 13.96 -5.38 15.93
CA ILE A 232 14.77 -5.89 17.03
C ILE A 232 15.34 -4.67 17.79
N ASP A 233 15.00 -4.54 19.04
CA ASP A 233 15.35 -3.39 19.89
C ASP A 233 14.88 -2.06 19.24
N ASN A 234 15.80 -1.24 18.72
CA ASN A 234 15.49 0.02 18.04
C ASN A 234 15.76 -0.07 16.53
N HIS A 235 16.14 -1.23 16.06
CA HIS A 235 16.51 -1.40 14.65
C HIS A 235 15.33 -1.91 13.85
N VAL A 236 15.06 -1.26 12.72
CA VAL A 236 14.09 -1.68 11.71
C VAL A 236 14.86 -2.22 10.52
N SER A 237 14.64 -3.48 10.18
CA SER A 237 15.15 -4.11 8.96
C SER A 237 13.98 -4.42 8.05
N THR A 238 14.12 -4.12 6.77
CA THR A 238 13.08 -4.35 5.77
C THR A 238 13.57 -5.26 4.67
N LYS A 239 12.67 -6.04 4.09
CA LYS A 239 12.95 -6.82 2.90
C LYS A 239 11.72 -6.88 2.01
N SER A 240 11.86 -6.35 0.78
CA SER A 240 10.82 -6.41 -0.24
C SER A 240 10.99 -7.66 -1.09
N TYR A 241 9.87 -8.23 -1.48
CA TYR A 241 9.79 -9.41 -2.33
C TYR A 241 8.93 -9.10 -3.55
N THR A 242 9.45 -9.49 -4.73
CA THR A 242 8.68 -9.51 -5.97
C THR A 242 8.60 -10.97 -6.42
N ILE A 243 7.41 -11.55 -6.36
CA ILE A 243 7.20 -12.98 -6.60
C ILE A 243 7.01 -13.26 -8.08
N LYS A 244 6.38 -12.34 -8.80
CA LYS A 244 6.19 -12.41 -10.23
C LYS A 244 6.90 -11.24 -10.88
N LYS A 245 7.80 -11.54 -11.82
CA LYS A 245 8.41 -10.51 -12.68
C LYS A 245 7.39 -10.07 -13.71
N SER A 246 7.25 -8.78 -13.83
CA SER A 246 6.23 -8.10 -14.58
C SER A 246 6.20 -8.43 -16.07
N THR A 247 5.00 -8.65 -16.57
CA THR A 247 4.69 -8.49 -17.98
C THR A 247 4.14 -7.08 -18.18
N LYS A 248 4.63 -6.35 -19.16
CA LYS A 248 4.07 -5.05 -19.52
C LYS A 248 2.64 -5.21 -19.99
N VAL A 249 1.73 -4.47 -19.41
CA VAL A 249 0.28 -4.58 -19.66
C VAL A 249 -0.20 -3.53 -20.65
N CYS A 250 0.17 -2.28 -20.42
CA CYS A 250 -0.14 -1.14 -21.27
C CYS A 250 0.78 0.04 -20.95
N SER A 251 0.70 1.10 -21.76
CA SER A 251 1.29 2.38 -21.43
C SER A 251 0.25 3.49 -21.61
N TRP A 252 0.37 4.52 -20.78
CA TRP A 252 -0.43 5.73 -20.89
C TRP A 252 0.46 6.92 -21.20
N LYS A 253 0.00 7.74 -22.14
CA LYS A 253 0.55 9.07 -22.37
C LYS A 253 -0.43 10.10 -21.82
N PHE A 254 0.09 10.99 -20.98
CA PHE A 254 -0.70 12.10 -20.44
C PHE A 254 -0.61 13.28 -21.41
N THR A 255 -1.75 13.75 -21.90
CA THR A 255 -1.87 15.01 -22.65
C THR A 255 -2.71 15.98 -21.83
N GLU A 256 -2.66 17.28 -22.13
CA GLU A 256 -3.27 18.36 -21.32
C GLU A 256 -4.72 18.08 -20.83
N ASN A 257 -5.46 17.19 -21.48
CA ASN A 257 -6.86 16.89 -21.10
C ASN A 257 -7.26 15.42 -21.22
N LYS A 258 -6.35 14.48 -21.55
CA LYS A 258 -6.72 13.06 -21.77
C LYS A 258 -5.56 12.12 -21.44
N ILE A 259 -5.94 10.95 -20.94
CA ILE A 259 -5.09 9.78 -20.93
C ILE A 259 -5.26 9.08 -22.29
N GLN A 260 -4.18 8.96 -23.04
CA GLN A 260 -4.12 8.16 -24.27
C GLN A 260 -3.43 6.86 -23.93
N GLU A 261 -4.15 5.75 -24.08
CA GLU A 261 -3.57 4.42 -24.01
C GLU A 261 -2.72 4.20 -25.28
N ILE A 262 -1.47 3.80 -25.10
CA ILE A 262 -0.55 3.50 -26.18
C ILE A 262 -0.48 1.97 -26.25
N ASP A 263 -0.86 1.39 -27.37
CA ASP A 263 -0.67 -0.03 -27.64
C ASP A 263 0.83 -0.32 -27.66
N VAL A 264 1.23 -1.26 -26.85
CA VAL A 264 2.59 -1.78 -26.87
C VAL A 264 2.62 -2.89 -27.92
N ASP A 265 3.37 -2.65 -29.00
CA ASP A 265 3.80 -3.75 -29.88
C ASP A 265 4.58 -4.77 -29.03
N ILE A 266 3.97 -5.94 -28.79
CA ILE A 266 4.55 -7.04 -28.00
C ILE A 266 5.81 -7.64 -28.69
N ASN A 267 6.27 -7.08 -29.80
CA ASN A 267 7.25 -7.67 -30.70
C ASN A 267 8.61 -6.96 -30.81
N THR A 268 9.06 -6.25 -29.81
CA THR A 268 10.46 -5.79 -29.82
C THR A 268 11.06 -5.87 -28.43
N ASP A 269 11.53 -7.05 -28.03
CA ASP A 269 12.72 -7.25 -27.19
C ASP A 269 12.94 -8.74 -26.90
N VAL A 270 13.18 -9.50 -27.99
CA VAL A 270 13.93 -10.74 -27.93
C VAL A 270 15.10 -10.59 -28.89
N GLU A 271 16.09 -9.81 -28.49
CA GLU A 271 17.45 -9.99 -28.98
C GLU A 271 18.41 -10.13 -27.81
N SER A 272 18.80 -11.36 -27.67
CA SER A 272 20.08 -11.92 -27.26
C SER A 272 21.12 -10.97 -26.61
N CYS A 273 21.47 -11.25 -25.36
CA CYS A 273 22.86 -11.56 -24.99
C CYS A 273 22.89 -12.45 -23.74
#